data_0ac72509a720d53614d046a75efd291f
#
_entry.id   0ac72509a720d53614d046a75efd291f
#
_cell.length_a   1.000
_cell.length_b   1.000
_cell.length_c   1.000
_cell.angle_alpha   90.00
_cell.angle_beta   90.00
_cell.angle_gamma   90.00
#
_symmetry.space_group_name_H-M   'P 1'
#
loop_
_entity.id
_entity.type
_entity.pdbx_description
1 polymer ?
#
loop_
_entity_poly.entity_id
_entity_poly.type
_entity_poly.pdbx_seq_one_letter_code
_entity_poly.pdbx_strand_id
1 'polypeptide(L)'
;MMAYLVQTIATKFIFLILIFSLTKAAISLPFVVFLGIGETCQSMEEFIQILEKDSGNHGHCIMLGDNVEVSVLVPIMDQVTLACQKVKELDELKNGYNLIGISQVKNFISVGGPQAGVAGAPNCSFPICARLTNLLNLLPVYSTFIQASVAPSNYIKIPTEIDAYLKGCKFLPYANNEIPSARNPIYKKRFSRLHNLVLIMFEEETIITPRESSWFGYYPDGSTNVILPFNETQLYKEDLIGLKALHEAGKVTFKKAPGEHVNLSDTLYEIISPFLKDESSTQKIAVA
;
A
#
# COMPACT_ATOMS: atom_id res chain seq x y z
N MET A 1 39.55 6.21 54.17
CA MET A 1 39.44 7.15 53.03
C MET A 1 39.56 6.42 51.67
N MET A 2 40.51 5.50 51.49
CA MET A 2 40.71 4.77 50.21
C MET A 2 39.55 3.81 49.83
N ALA A 3 38.92 3.12 50.80
CA ALA A 3 37.83 2.19 50.55
C ALA A 3 36.56 2.88 50.07
N TYR A 4 36.29 4.09 50.53
CA TYR A 4 35.13 4.92 50.11
C TYR A 4 35.29 5.39 48.65
N LEU A 5 36.54 5.72 48.24
CA LEU A 5 36.82 6.19 46.88
C LEU A 5 36.63 5.05 45.83
N VAL A 6 37.07 3.84 46.18
CA VAL A 6 36.92 2.65 45.30
C VAL A 6 35.43 2.26 45.12
N GLN A 7 34.64 2.36 46.21
CA GLN A 7 33.23 2.01 46.16
C GLN A 7 32.41 3.03 45.35
N THR A 8 32.79 4.32 45.39
CA THR A 8 32.10 5.38 44.61
C THR A 8 32.44 5.31 43.13
N ILE A 9 33.68 4.87 42.77
CA ILE A 9 34.09 4.67 41.38
C ILE A 9 33.38 3.42 40.81
N ALA A 10 33.33 2.33 41.56
CA ALA A 10 32.68 1.09 41.14
C ALA A 10 31.16 1.29 40.90
N THR A 11 30.48 2.02 41.80
CA THR A 11 29.04 2.32 41.60
C THR A 11 28.77 3.24 40.42
N LYS A 12 29.62 4.24 40.16
CA LYS A 12 29.49 5.08 38.95
C LYS A 12 29.78 4.30 37.65
N PHE A 13 30.73 3.36 37.69
CA PHE A 13 31.01 2.52 36.52
C PHE A 13 29.88 1.52 36.22
N ILE A 14 29.29 0.90 37.24
CA ILE A 14 28.11 0.02 37.12
C ILE A 14 26.90 0.80 36.59
N PHE A 15 26.68 2.06 37.06
CA PHE A 15 25.61 2.91 36.56
C PHE A 15 25.84 3.32 35.11
N LEU A 16 27.08 3.59 34.68
CA LEU A 16 27.44 3.89 33.29
C LEU A 16 27.21 2.70 32.37
N ILE A 17 27.55 1.47 32.81
CA ILE A 17 27.32 0.24 32.07
C ILE A 17 25.83 -0.08 31.95
N LEU A 18 25.02 0.17 32.99
CA LEU A 18 23.58 -0.01 32.97
C LEU A 18 22.87 1.01 32.04
N ILE A 19 23.39 2.23 31.91
CA ILE A 19 22.86 3.21 30.95
C ILE A 19 23.20 2.82 29.51
N PHE A 20 24.36 2.24 29.27
CA PHE A 20 24.77 1.75 27.94
C PHE A 20 24.00 0.49 27.49
N SER A 21 23.53 -0.33 28.43
CA SER A 21 22.77 -1.56 28.11
C SER A 21 21.26 -1.30 27.89
N LEU A 22 20.78 -0.07 28.08
CA LEU A 22 19.38 0.32 27.88
C LEU A 22 19.12 1.05 26.54
N THR A 23 20.15 1.28 25.73
CA THR A 23 19.92 1.63 24.33
C THR A 23 19.41 0.38 23.62
N LYS A 24 18.09 0.14 23.63
CA LYS A 24 17.49 -0.73 22.64
C LYS A 24 17.99 -0.22 21.29
N ALA A 25 18.85 -1.01 20.63
CA ALA A 25 19.13 -0.77 19.22
C ALA A 25 17.76 -0.67 18.53
N ALA A 26 17.45 0.47 17.99
CA ALA A 26 16.25 0.63 17.20
C ALA A 26 16.38 -0.40 16.08
N ILE A 27 15.47 -1.38 16.07
CA ILE A 27 15.46 -2.41 15.04
C ILE A 27 14.95 -1.69 13.78
N SER A 28 15.88 -1.38 12.89
CA SER A 28 15.59 -0.87 11.57
C SER A 28 14.75 -1.93 10.83
N LEU A 29 13.51 -1.59 10.49
CA LEU A 29 12.63 -2.50 9.77
C LEU A 29 12.87 -2.37 8.26
N PRO A 30 13.16 -3.48 7.56
CA PRO A 30 13.26 -3.48 6.11
C PRO A 30 11.95 -3.03 5.47
N PHE A 31 11.98 -2.67 4.19
CA PHE A 31 10.77 -2.40 3.44
C PHE A 31 10.65 -3.32 2.22
N VAL A 32 9.42 -3.59 1.83
CA VAL A 32 9.07 -4.42 0.68
C VAL A 32 8.31 -3.58 -0.33
N VAL A 33 8.70 -3.66 -1.59
CA VAL A 33 8.02 -2.99 -2.71
C VAL A 33 7.27 -4.02 -3.54
N PHE A 34 5.96 -3.87 -3.62
CA PHE A 34 5.11 -4.59 -4.57
C PHE A 34 4.87 -3.73 -5.81
N LEU A 35 5.06 -4.34 -6.96
CA LEU A 35 5.06 -3.68 -8.26
C LEU A 35 3.65 -3.48 -8.82
N GLY A 36 3.50 -2.42 -9.61
CA GLY A 36 2.31 -2.16 -10.42
C GLY A 36 2.27 -3.00 -11.71
N ILE A 37 1.29 -2.69 -12.55
CA ILE A 37 1.13 -3.33 -13.86
C ILE A 37 2.30 -2.90 -14.76
N GLY A 38 2.97 -3.89 -15.37
CA GLY A 38 4.04 -3.63 -16.33
C GLY A 38 5.38 -3.25 -15.73
N GLU A 39 5.49 -3.18 -14.40
CA GLU A 39 6.73 -2.88 -13.69
C GLU A 39 7.59 -4.12 -13.46
N THR A 40 8.90 -3.89 -13.34
CA THR A 40 9.89 -4.92 -13.00
C THR A 40 10.76 -4.44 -11.83
N CYS A 41 11.42 -5.37 -11.14
CA CYS A 41 12.40 -4.97 -10.13
C CYS A 41 13.56 -4.17 -10.72
N GLN A 42 13.90 -4.41 -11.98
CA GLN A 42 14.93 -3.62 -12.68
C GLN A 42 14.48 -2.17 -12.92
N SER A 43 13.21 -1.95 -13.31
CA SER A 43 12.68 -0.58 -13.49
C SER A 43 12.55 0.18 -12.17
N MET A 44 12.50 -0.52 -11.03
CA MET A 44 12.37 0.06 -9.69
C MET A 44 13.69 0.10 -8.91
N GLU A 45 14.80 -0.30 -9.51
CA GLU A 45 16.10 -0.38 -8.82
C GLU A 45 16.53 0.98 -8.25
N GLU A 46 16.49 2.04 -9.06
CA GLU A 46 16.84 3.39 -8.62
C GLU A 46 15.91 3.90 -7.51
N PHE A 47 14.60 3.65 -7.63
CA PHE A 47 13.62 3.99 -6.60
C PHE A 47 13.96 3.34 -5.27
N ILE A 48 14.29 2.06 -5.26
CA ILE A 48 14.62 1.32 -4.04
C ILE A 48 15.93 1.84 -3.45
N GLN A 49 16.99 2.03 -4.27
CA GLN A 49 18.28 2.53 -3.83
C GLN A 49 18.19 3.93 -3.18
N ILE A 50 17.36 4.82 -3.73
CA ILE A 50 17.13 6.15 -3.15
C ILE A 50 16.46 6.01 -1.77
N LEU A 51 15.43 5.17 -1.67
CA LEU A 51 14.72 4.95 -0.39
C LEU A 51 15.62 4.25 0.65
N GLU A 52 16.46 3.32 0.25
CA GLU A 52 17.48 2.69 1.13
C GLU A 52 18.44 3.74 1.68
N LYS A 53 18.99 4.58 0.79
CA LYS A 53 19.91 5.66 1.18
C LYS A 53 19.26 6.65 2.15
N ASP A 54 18.03 7.05 1.87
CA ASP A 54 17.33 8.07 2.65
C ASP A 54 16.79 7.55 3.99
N SER A 55 16.34 6.31 4.02
CA SER A 55 15.77 5.69 5.23
C SER A 55 16.82 5.00 6.11
N GLY A 56 17.92 4.52 5.51
CA GLY A 56 18.87 3.63 6.14
C GLY A 56 18.39 2.18 6.28
N ASN A 57 17.27 1.83 5.66
CA ASN A 57 16.63 0.52 5.75
C ASN A 57 16.79 -0.25 4.45
N HIS A 58 16.95 -1.57 4.54
CA HIS A 58 17.08 -2.42 3.35
C HIS A 58 15.74 -2.63 2.65
N GLY A 59 15.73 -2.54 1.31
CA GLY A 59 14.55 -2.66 0.47
C GLY A 59 14.51 -3.95 -0.33
N HIS A 60 13.36 -4.61 -0.36
CA HIS A 60 13.11 -5.81 -1.16
C HIS A 60 12.10 -5.53 -2.25
N CYS A 61 12.44 -5.85 -3.48
CA CYS A 61 11.48 -5.87 -4.58
C CYS A 61 10.84 -7.26 -4.70
N ILE A 62 9.53 -7.33 -4.75
CA ILE A 62 8.79 -8.58 -4.96
C ILE A 62 8.23 -8.61 -6.39
N MET A 63 8.91 -9.37 -7.25
CA MET A 63 8.43 -9.68 -8.59
C MET A 63 7.65 -11.00 -8.57
N LEU A 64 6.43 -11.01 -9.11
CA LEU A 64 5.52 -12.16 -9.03
C LEU A 64 5.76 -13.22 -10.10
N GLY A 65 6.58 -12.93 -11.10
CA GLY A 65 6.95 -13.83 -12.19
C GLY A 65 8.14 -13.29 -12.96
N ASP A 66 8.50 -13.97 -14.04
CA ASP A 66 9.71 -13.65 -14.81
C ASP A 66 9.51 -12.55 -15.85
N ASN A 67 8.26 -12.11 -16.06
CA ASN A 67 7.92 -11.06 -17.02
C ASN A 67 6.74 -10.20 -16.56
N VAL A 68 6.54 -9.07 -17.22
CA VAL A 68 5.48 -8.09 -16.91
C VAL A 68 4.07 -8.60 -17.19
N GLU A 69 3.90 -9.62 -18.03
CA GLU A 69 2.60 -10.16 -18.40
C GLU A 69 1.90 -10.84 -17.22
N VAL A 70 2.67 -11.32 -16.23
CA VAL A 70 2.15 -11.91 -15.00
C VAL A 70 1.25 -10.93 -14.26
N SER A 71 1.62 -9.65 -14.20
CA SER A 71 0.83 -8.59 -13.54
C SER A 71 -0.54 -8.35 -14.18
N VAL A 72 -0.74 -8.79 -15.43
CA VAL A 72 -1.97 -8.60 -16.20
C VAL A 72 -2.77 -9.90 -16.37
N LEU A 73 -2.10 -11.00 -16.67
CA LEU A 73 -2.74 -12.24 -17.13
C LEU A 73 -2.91 -13.30 -16.03
N VAL A 74 -2.14 -13.23 -14.94
CA VAL A 74 -2.32 -14.14 -13.80
C VAL A 74 -3.47 -13.63 -12.92
N PRO A 75 -4.41 -14.50 -12.50
CA PRO A 75 -5.50 -14.10 -11.62
C PRO A 75 -4.99 -13.41 -10.36
N ILE A 76 -5.64 -12.31 -9.96
CA ILE A 76 -5.16 -11.46 -8.87
C ILE A 76 -5.00 -12.22 -7.53
N MET A 77 -5.85 -13.21 -7.25
CA MET A 77 -5.76 -14.04 -6.04
C MET A 77 -4.53 -14.96 -6.05
N ASP A 78 -4.13 -15.43 -7.24
CA ASP A 78 -2.91 -16.21 -7.40
C ASP A 78 -1.68 -15.32 -7.22
N GLN A 79 -1.72 -14.09 -7.75
CA GLN A 79 -0.68 -13.07 -7.49
C GLN A 79 -0.54 -12.79 -5.99
N VAL A 80 -1.64 -12.62 -5.25
CA VAL A 80 -1.62 -12.43 -3.78
C VAL A 80 -0.99 -13.63 -3.08
N THR A 81 -1.29 -14.85 -3.52
CA THR A 81 -0.73 -16.07 -2.96
C THR A 81 0.78 -16.15 -3.18
N LEU A 82 1.24 -15.89 -4.42
CA LEU A 82 2.66 -15.84 -4.76
C LEU A 82 3.41 -14.75 -3.97
N ALA A 83 2.81 -13.56 -3.86
CA ALA A 83 3.36 -12.46 -3.07
C ALA A 83 3.57 -12.88 -1.60
N CYS A 84 2.57 -13.49 -0.99
CA CYS A 84 2.65 -13.98 0.38
C CYS A 84 3.70 -15.08 0.57
N GLN A 85 3.89 -15.95 -0.42
CA GLN A 85 4.93 -16.98 -0.37
C GLN A 85 6.32 -16.35 -0.41
N LYS A 86 6.59 -15.47 -1.39
CA LYS A 86 7.88 -14.78 -1.53
C LYS A 86 8.27 -13.97 -0.30
N VAL A 87 7.32 -13.24 0.30
CA VAL A 87 7.58 -12.51 1.56
C VAL A 87 7.94 -13.44 2.70
N LYS A 88 7.32 -14.62 2.80
CA LYS A 88 7.62 -15.60 3.86
C LYS A 88 9.00 -16.27 3.70
N GLU A 89 9.54 -16.31 2.50
CA GLU A 89 10.86 -16.86 2.20
C GLU A 89 11.99 -15.92 2.65
N LEU A 90 11.70 -14.64 2.88
CA LEU A 90 12.66 -13.65 3.32
C LEU A 90 12.75 -13.63 4.85
N ASP A 91 13.79 -14.23 5.39
CA ASP A 91 13.99 -14.40 6.84
C ASP A 91 14.04 -13.06 7.60
N GLU A 92 14.61 -12.04 7.00
CA GLU A 92 14.74 -10.70 7.58
C GLU A 92 13.39 -9.98 7.78
N LEU A 93 12.33 -10.41 7.08
CA LEU A 93 10.98 -9.86 7.23
C LEU A 93 10.19 -10.45 8.42
N LYS A 94 10.73 -11.48 9.08
CA LYS A 94 10.02 -12.19 10.18
C LYS A 94 9.72 -11.31 11.39
N ASN A 95 10.53 -10.27 11.63
CA ASN A 95 10.36 -9.35 12.75
C ASN A 95 9.47 -8.13 12.42
N GLY A 96 8.92 -8.07 11.23
CA GLY A 96 8.13 -6.98 10.71
C GLY A 96 8.81 -6.26 9.54
N TYR A 97 8.05 -5.53 8.77
CA TYR A 97 8.54 -4.78 7.62
C TYR A 97 7.56 -3.65 7.26
N ASN A 98 8.07 -2.63 6.60
CA ASN A 98 7.27 -1.61 5.95
C ASN A 98 6.87 -2.11 4.56
N LEU A 99 5.67 -1.76 4.11
CA LEU A 99 5.15 -2.21 2.84
C LEU A 99 4.82 -1.02 1.94
N ILE A 100 5.36 -1.02 0.73
CA ILE A 100 5.08 -0.05 -0.32
C ILE A 100 4.38 -0.78 -1.45
N GLY A 101 3.19 -0.31 -1.83
CA GLY A 101 2.46 -0.82 -2.99
C GLY A 101 2.32 0.23 -4.06
N ILE A 102 2.74 -0.12 -5.27
CA ILE A 102 2.67 0.74 -6.43
C ILE A 102 1.47 0.30 -7.28
N SER A 103 0.54 1.23 -7.54
CA SER A 103 -0.67 1.01 -8.34
C SER A 103 -1.59 -0.10 -7.79
N GLN A 104 -1.42 -1.35 -8.14
CA GLN A 104 -2.33 -2.47 -7.90
C GLN A 104 -2.41 -3.01 -6.46
N VAL A 105 -1.63 -2.53 -5.49
CA VAL A 105 -1.46 -3.14 -4.17
C VAL A 105 -2.06 -2.29 -3.05
N LYS A 106 -2.81 -2.96 -2.11
CA LYS A 106 -3.33 -2.33 -0.88
C LYS A 106 -2.32 -2.48 0.25
N ASN A 107 -1.57 -1.42 0.56
CA ASN A 107 -0.46 -1.49 1.49
C ASN A 107 -0.42 -0.35 2.50
N PHE A 108 0.52 -0.46 3.44
CA PHE A 108 0.90 0.54 4.41
C PHE A 108 1.23 1.91 3.77
N ILE A 109 2.05 1.94 2.71
CA ILE A 109 2.26 3.10 1.85
C ILE A 109 1.72 2.74 0.47
N SER A 110 0.61 3.33 0.08
CA SER A 110 -0.01 3.12 -1.23
C SER A 110 0.30 4.28 -2.15
N VAL A 111 0.98 4.00 -3.25
CA VAL A 111 1.38 4.97 -4.28
C VAL A 111 0.45 4.82 -5.47
N GLY A 112 -0.53 5.71 -5.61
CA GLY A 112 -1.49 5.70 -6.71
C GLY A 112 -2.36 4.42 -6.77
N GLY A 113 -2.68 3.80 -5.63
CA GLY A 113 -3.45 2.54 -5.61
C GLY A 113 -4.95 2.76 -5.76
N PRO A 114 -5.68 1.96 -6.56
CA PRO A 114 -7.13 2.06 -6.72
C PRO A 114 -7.90 1.47 -5.53
N GLN A 115 -7.81 2.12 -4.37
CA GLN A 115 -8.34 1.61 -3.10
C GLN A 115 -9.85 1.38 -3.12
N ALA A 116 -10.60 2.29 -3.75
CA ALA A 116 -12.05 2.18 -3.90
C ALA A 116 -12.48 1.61 -5.26
N GLY A 117 -11.53 1.35 -6.16
CA GLY A 117 -11.76 0.86 -7.51
C GLY A 117 -11.57 1.91 -8.61
N VAL A 118 -11.81 1.50 -9.84
CA VAL A 118 -11.72 2.33 -11.06
C VAL A 118 -13.06 2.26 -11.79
N ALA A 119 -13.62 3.41 -12.16
CA ALA A 119 -14.98 3.51 -12.73
C ALA A 119 -15.11 3.00 -14.18
N GLY A 120 -14.02 2.61 -14.82
CA GLY A 120 -14.01 2.09 -16.19
C GLY A 120 -12.66 1.53 -16.59
N ALA A 121 -12.51 1.21 -17.86
CA ALA A 121 -11.22 0.77 -18.39
C ALA A 121 -10.17 1.89 -18.24
N PRO A 122 -8.96 1.58 -17.76
CA PRO A 122 -7.93 2.59 -17.56
C PRO A 122 -7.49 3.19 -18.90
N ASN A 123 -7.40 4.51 -18.95
CA ASN A 123 -6.88 5.23 -20.10
C ASN A 123 -5.35 5.34 -19.99
N CYS A 124 -4.63 4.35 -20.48
CA CYS A 124 -3.19 4.35 -20.40
C CYS A 124 -2.51 4.13 -21.76
N SER A 125 -1.33 4.73 -21.93
CA SER A 125 -0.59 4.75 -23.21
C SER A 125 0.21 3.48 -23.50
N PHE A 126 0.26 2.53 -22.59
CA PHE A 126 1.02 1.27 -22.78
C PHE A 126 0.31 0.35 -23.78
N PRO A 127 1.04 -0.37 -24.65
CA PRO A 127 0.44 -1.30 -25.61
C PRO A 127 -0.48 -2.36 -24.97
N ILE A 128 -0.16 -2.80 -23.75
CA ILE A 128 -0.96 -3.76 -23.00
C ILE A 128 -2.33 -3.19 -22.60
N CYS A 129 -2.40 -1.89 -22.31
CA CYS A 129 -3.65 -1.20 -21.98
C CYS A 129 -4.60 -1.14 -23.16
N ALA A 130 -4.10 -0.86 -24.37
CA ALA A 130 -4.93 -0.87 -25.57
C ALA A 130 -5.55 -2.25 -25.82
N ARG A 131 -4.78 -3.31 -25.62
CA ARG A 131 -5.30 -4.70 -25.72
C ARG A 131 -6.35 -4.97 -24.65
N LEU A 132 -6.10 -4.52 -23.41
CA LEU A 132 -7.01 -4.66 -22.29
C LEU A 132 -8.34 -3.91 -22.54
N THR A 133 -8.25 -2.66 -22.96
CA THR A 133 -9.42 -1.83 -23.29
C THR A 133 -10.24 -2.47 -24.41
N ASN A 134 -9.60 -2.96 -25.48
CA ASN A 134 -10.29 -3.65 -26.56
C ASN A 134 -11.01 -4.92 -26.06
N LEU A 135 -10.37 -5.71 -25.20
CA LEU A 135 -10.97 -6.91 -24.63
C LEU A 135 -12.17 -6.58 -23.74
N LEU A 136 -12.05 -5.56 -22.90
CA LEU A 136 -13.13 -5.09 -22.01
C LEU A 136 -14.30 -4.47 -22.78
N ASN A 137 -14.06 -3.90 -23.97
CA ASN A 137 -15.12 -3.41 -24.84
C ASN A 137 -15.87 -4.53 -25.58
N LEU A 138 -15.25 -5.71 -25.74
CA LEU A 138 -15.83 -6.85 -26.43
C LEU A 138 -16.58 -7.79 -25.48
N LEU A 139 -16.18 -7.88 -24.22
CA LEU A 139 -16.72 -8.85 -23.25
C LEU A 139 -17.14 -8.15 -21.96
N PRO A 140 -18.21 -8.64 -21.31
CA PRO A 140 -18.62 -8.09 -20.01
C PRO A 140 -17.49 -8.19 -18.98
N VAL A 141 -17.12 -7.05 -18.38
CA VAL A 141 -16.01 -6.94 -17.44
C VAL A 141 -16.16 -7.89 -16.24
N TYR A 142 -17.38 -8.14 -15.79
CA TYR A 142 -17.65 -9.03 -14.66
C TYR A 142 -17.91 -10.47 -15.05
N SER A 143 -17.67 -10.86 -16.32
CA SER A 143 -17.74 -12.26 -16.73
C SER A 143 -16.64 -13.09 -16.04
N THR A 144 -16.95 -14.36 -15.79
CA THR A 144 -15.99 -15.29 -15.15
C THR A 144 -14.67 -15.38 -15.92
N PHE A 145 -14.73 -15.35 -17.25
CA PHE A 145 -13.56 -15.39 -18.10
C PHE A 145 -12.66 -14.17 -17.91
N ILE A 146 -13.22 -12.94 -17.98
CA ILE A 146 -12.45 -11.71 -17.82
C ILE A 146 -11.85 -11.62 -16.41
N GLN A 147 -12.65 -11.90 -15.38
CA GLN A 147 -12.20 -11.84 -13.99
C GLN A 147 -11.10 -12.86 -13.66
N ALA A 148 -11.06 -14.00 -14.36
CA ALA A 148 -10.04 -15.03 -14.19
C ALA A 148 -8.80 -14.82 -15.07
N SER A 149 -8.90 -14.02 -16.16
CA SER A 149 -7.81 -13.91 -17.15
C SER A 149 -7.16 -12.53 -17.20
N VAL A 150 -7.80 -11.51 -16.57
CA VAL A 150 -7.37 -10.11 -16.66
C VAL A 150 -7.34 -9.53 -15.26
N ALA A 151 -6.20 -9.57 -14.60
CA ALA A 151 -6.06 -9.11 -13.21
C ALA A 151 -6.56 -7.67 -12.98
N PRO A 152 -6.28 -6.68 -13.83
CA PRO A 152 -6.78 -5.31 -13.66
C PRO A 152 -8.31 -5.19 -13.65
N SER A 153 -9.04 -6.10 -14.31
CA SER A 153 -10.52 -6.10 -14.31
C SER A 153 -11.10 -6.23 -12.89
N ASN A 154 -10.34 -6.80 -11.98
CA ASN A 154 -10.70 -7.04 -10.59
C ASN A 154 -10.71 -5.76 -9.72
N TYR A 155 -10.25 -4.65 -10.26
CA TYR A 155 -10.33 -3.31 -9.65
C TYR A 155 -11.43 -2.43 -10.28
N ILE A 156 -12.03 -2.88 -11.39
CA ILE A 156 -13.10 -2.12 -12.06
C ILE A 156 -14.36 -2.20 -11.21
N LYS A 157 -14.90 -1.03 -10.88
CA LYS A 157 -16.14 -0.85 -10.12
C LYS A 157 -16.96 0.21 -10.82
N ILE A 158 -17.86 -0.21 -11.73
CA ILE A 158 -18.71 0.69 -12.50
C ILE A 158 -19.83 1.18 -11.60
N PRO A 159 -19.95 2.49 -11.31
CA PRO A 159 -20.92 3.00 -10.34
C PRO A 159 -22.37 2.71 -10.70
N THR A 160 -22.70 2.63 -12.00
CA THR A 160 -24.04 2.32 -12.50
C THR A 160 -24.32 0.82 -12.59
N GLU A 161 -23.35 -0.05 -12.28
CA GLU A 161 -23.46 -1.50 -12.39
C GLU A 161 -23.07 -2.23 -11.09
N ILE A 162 -23.41 -1.64 -9.93
CA ILE A 162 -22.96 -2.15 -8.61
C ILE A 162 -23.44 -3.58 -8.35
N ASP A 163 -24.65 -3.94 -8.75
CA ASP A 163 -25.14 -5.31 -8.61
C ASP A 163 -24.29 -6.33 -9.40
N ALA A 164 -23.90 -5.97 -10.63
CA ALA A 164 -23.04 -6.79 -11.46
C ALA A 164 -21.63 -6.88 -10.87
N TYR A 165 -21.09 -5.77 -10.37
CA TYR A 165 -19.81 -5.70 -9.67
C TYR A 165 -19.78 -6.61 -8.43
N LEU A 166 -20.78 -6.50 -7.54
CA LEU A 166 -20.83 -7.30 -6.30
C LEU A 166 -21.00 -8.80 -6.58
N LYS A 167 -21.68 -9.17 -7.67
CA LYS A 167 -21.88 -10.59 -8.07
C LYS A 167 -20.69 -11.17 -8.83
N GLY A 168 -20.05 -10.38 -9.68
CA GLY A 168 -19.08 -10.87 -10.67
C GLY A 168 -17.62 -10.59 -10.33
N CYS A 169 -17.30 -9.46 -9.72
CA CYS A 169 -15.92 -9.11 -9.37
C CYS A 169 -15.36 -10.06 -8.31
N LYS A 170 -14.14 -10.57 -8.56
CA LYS A 170 -13.55 -11.65 -7.74
C LYS A 170 -12.56 -11.15 -6.68
N PHE A 171 -12.21 -9.88 -6.66
CA PHE A 171 -11.21 -9.37 -5.72
C PHE A 171 -11.69 -8.17 -4.91
N LEU A 172 -11.92 -7.00 -5.53
CA LEU A 172 -12.09 -5.75 -4.81
C LEU A 172 -13.25 -5.76 -3.80
N PRO A 173 -14.46 -6.27 -4.11
CA PRO A 173 -15.57 -6.25 -3.16
C PRO A 173 -15.31 -7.16 -1.95
N TYR A 174 -14.53 -8.23 -2.10
CA TYR A 174 -14.08 -9.08 -1.00
C TYR A 174 -12.99 -8.40 -0.15
N ALA A 175 -12.00 -7.80 -0.82
CA ALA A 175 -10.91 -7.08 -0.14
C ALA A 175 -11.45 -5.88 0.67
N ASN A 176 -12.51 -5.24 0.18
CA ASN A 176 -13.17 -4.10 0.82
C ASN A 176 -14.32 -4.50 1.76
N ASN A 177 -14.61 -5.82 1.93
CA ASN A 177 -15.76 -6.29 2.71
C ASN A 177 -17.11 -5.68 2.27
N GLU A 178 -17.26 -5.38 0.98
CA GLU A 178 -18.47 -4.74 0.44
C GLU A 178 -19.65 -5.73 0.32
N ILE A 179 -19.38 -7.04 0.23
CA ILE A 179 -20.40 -8.10 0.15
C ILE A 179 -20.81 -8.53 1.57
N PRO A 180 -22.02 -8.20 2.06
CA PRO A 180 -22.42 -8.47 3.45
C PRO A 180 -22.27 -9.94 3.87
N SER A 181 -22.66 -10.87 3.00
CA SER A 181 -22.59 -12.33 3.26
C SER A 181 -21.17 -12.91 3.21
N ALA A 182 -20.20 -12.17 2.68
CA ALA A 182 -18.82 -12.60 2.52
C ALA A 182 -17.81 -11.74 3.31
N ARG A 183 -18.28 -10.87 4.21
CA ARG A 183 -17.43 -10.04 5.06
C ARG A 183 -16.46 -10.88 5.88
N ASN A 184 -15.18 -10.57 5.80
CA ASN A 184 -14.13 -11.25 6.53
C ASN A 184 -13.62 -10.37 7.70
N PRO A 185 -13.95 -10.71 8.97
CA PRO A 185 -13.53 -9.92 10.13
C PRO A 185 -12.01 -9.93 10.34
N ILE A 186 -11.32 -10.94 9.80
CA ILE A 186 -9.86 -11.02 9.90
C ILE A 186 -9.21 -9.92 9.05
N TYR A 187 -9.77 -9.59 7.88
CA TYR A 187 -9.26 -8.50 7.03
C TYR A 187 -9.37 -7.17 7.77
N LYS A 188 -10.54 -6.86 8.31
CA LYS A 188 -10.75 -5.67 9.15
C LYS A 188 -9.77 -5.63 10.32
N LYS A 189 -9.66 -6.73 11.08
CA LYS A 189 -8.76 -6.83 12.24
C LYS A 189 -7.28 -6.60 11.87
N ARG A 190 -6.83 -7.13 10.72
CA ARG A 190 -5.44 -6.95 10.26
C ARG A 190 -5.19 -5.54 9.77
N PHE A 191 -6.10 -4.99 8.98
CA PHE A 191 -5.96 -3.65 8.44
C PHE A 191 -5.98 -2.58 9.55
N SER A 192 -6.90 -2.69 10.53
CA SER A 192 -6.98 -1.76 11.66
C SER A 192 -5.79 -1.81 12.62
N ARG A 193 -4.89 -2.80 12.48
CA ARG A 193 -3.65 -2.91 13.26
C ARG A 193 -2.44 -2.22 12.65
N LEU A 194 -2.58 -1.64 11.47
CA LEU A 194 -1.49 -0.87 10.87
C LEU A 194 -1.01 0.23 11.82
N HIS A 195 0.27 0.47 11.85
CA HIS A 195 0.86 1.58 12.60
C HIS A 195 0.50 2.90 11.95
N ASN A 196 0.72 3.00 10.64
CA ASN A 196 0.29 4.10 9.81
C ASN A 196 -0.21 3.56 8.46
N LEU A 197 -1.11 4.27 7.83
CA LEU A 197 -1.56 4.07 6.46
C LEU A 197 -1.30 5.36 5.68
N VAL A 198 -0.37 5.32 4.74
CA VAL A 198 -0.03 6.47 3.88
C VAL A 198 -0.64 6.25 2.51
N LEU A 199 -1.49 7.17 2.11
CA LEU A 199 -2.22 7.12 0.85
C LEU A 199 -1.75 8.27 -0.04
N ILE A 200 -1.09 7.95 -1.15
CA ILE A 200 -0.53 8.93 -2.09
C ILE A 200 -1.38 8.94 -3.36
N MET A 201 -1.91 10.11 -3.73
CA MET A 201 -2.67 10.38 -4.94
C MET A 201 -1.87 11.31 -5.85
N PHE A 202 -1.78 11.00 -7.12
CA PHE A 202 -1.14 11.88 -8.11
C PHE A 202 -2.09 13.00 -8.54
N GLU A 203 -1.55 14.20 -8.75
CA GLU A 203 -2.37 15.38 -9.06
C GLU A 203 -2.89 15.37 -10.50
N GLU A 204 -2.11 14.80 -11.44
CA GLU A 204 -2.48 14.63 -12.84
C GLU A 204 -2.85 13.19 -13.19
N GLU A 205 -3.41 12.45 -12.21
CA GLU A 205 -3.84 11.07 -12.35
C GLU A 205 -4.91 10.87 -13.44
N THR A 206 -4.64 10.01 -14.40
CA THR A 206 -5.55 9.72 -15.54
C THR A 206 -5.89 8.24 -15.67
N ILE A 207 -5.16 7.36 -14.98
CA ILE A 207 -5.36 5.90 -15.02
C ILE A 207 -6.40 5.48 -13.97
N ILE A 208 -6.28 6.01 -12.76
CA ILE A 208 -7.23 5.76 -11.68
C ILE A 208 -8.34 6.81 -11.75
N THR A 209 -9.50 6.41 -12.21
CA THR A 209 -10.68 7.27 -12.30
C THR A 209 -11.80 6.76 -11.40
N PRO A 210 -12.26 7.54 -10.41
CA PRO A 210 -11.76 8.87 -10.03
C PRO A 210 -10.41 8.75 -9.28
N ARG A 211 -9.55 9.76 -9.39
CA ARG A 211 -8.24 9.76 -8.70
C ARG A 211 -8.38 9.71 -7.18
N GLU A 212 -9.47 10.21 -6.65
CA GLU A 212 -9.84 10.17 -5.23
C GLU A 212 -9.99 8.72 -4.71
N SER A 213 -10.10 7.74 -5.61
CA SER A 213 -10.03 6.32 -5.26
C SER A 213 -8.74 5.95 -4.54
N SER A 214 -7.61 6.63 -4.84
CA SER A 214 -6.35 6.44 -4.12
C SER A 214 -6.47 6.80 -2.63
N TRP A 215 -7.47 7.58 -2.26
CA TRP A 215 -7.81 7.98 -0.89
C TRP A 215 -9.10 7.36 -0.38
N PHE A 216 -9.61 6.28 -1.00
CA PHE A 216 -10.90 5.65 -0.72
C PHE A 216 -12.13 6.52 -1.03
N GLY A 217 -11.97 7.66 -1.72
CA GLY A 217 -13.09 8.42 -2.27
C GLY A 217 -13.64 7.75 -3.52
N TYR A 218 -14.95 7.86 -3.77
CA TYR A 218 -15.57 7.23 -4.92
C TYR A 218 -16.91 7.85 -5.28
N TYR A 219 -17.46 7.45 -6.41
CA TYR A 219 -18.82 7.80 -6.80
C TYR A 219 -19.87 7.11 -5.91
N PRO A 220 -21.03 7.72 -5.66
CA PRO A 220 -22.17 7.02 -5.08
C PRO A 220 -22.73 5.97 -6.05
N ASP A 221 -23.35 4.94 -5.51
CA ASP A 221 -23.95 3.89 -6.29
C ASP A 221 -25.04 4.47 -7.23
N GLY A 222 -24.99 4.07 -8.50
CA GLY A 222 -25.91 4.52 -9.54
C GLY A 222 -25.60 5.89 -10.17
N SER A 223 -24.52 6.58 -9.76
CA SER A 223 -24.22 7.93 -10.26
C SER A 223 -22.72 8.15 -10.47
N THR A 224 -22.41 9.00 -11.46
CA THR A 224 -21.03 9.49 -11.72
C THR A 224 -20.93 11.01 -11.64
N ASN A 225 -21.96 11.68 -11.12
CA ASN A 225 -22.08 13.14 -11.14
C ASN A 225 -21.23 13.84 -10.05
N VAL A 226 -20.98 13.15 -8.95
CA VAL A 226 -20.25 13.71 -7.81
C VAL A 226 -19.32 12.64 -7.25
N ILE A 227 -18.15 13.04 -6.76
CA ILE A 227 -17.23 12.15 -6.09
C ILE A 227 -17.36 12.39 -4.59
N LEU A 228 -17.69 11.34 -3.84
CA LEU A 228 -17.74 11.36 -2.39
C LEU A 228 -16.32 11.30 -1.84
N PRO A 229 -15.94 12.18 -0.90
CA PRO A 229 -14.71 12.01 -0.15
C PRO A 229 -14.76 10.72 0.68
N PHE A 230 -13.59 10.18 1.06
CA PHE A 230 -13.49 8.87 1.73
C PHE A 230 -14.42 8.72 2.94
N ASN A 231 -14.58 9.76 3.73
CA ASN A 231 -15.38 9.76 4.96
C ASN A 231 -16.89 9.80 4.71
N GLU A 232 -17.32 10.05 3.48
CA GLU A 232 -18.73 9.99 3.04
C GLU A 232 -19.09 8.69 2.34
N THR A 233 -18.10 7.85 2.00
CA THR A 233 -18.34 6.55 1.39
C THR A 233 -18.98 5.56 2.39
N GLN A 234 -19.72 4.60 1.89
CA GLN A 234 -20.31 3.53 2.72
C GLN A 234 -19.21 2.69 3.39
N LEU A 235 -18.10 2.42 2.68
CA LEU A 235 -16.94 1.70 3.22
C LEU A 235 -16.44 2.32 4.53
N TYR A 236 -16.35 3.65 4.59
CA TYR A 236 -15.92 4.38 5.77
C TYR A 236 -17.02 4.43 6.83
N LYS A 237 -18.26 4.82 6.46
CA LYS A 237 -19.38 4.98 7.40
C LYS A 237 -19.66 3.69 8.18
N GLU A 238 -19.64 2.53 7.51
CA GLU A 238 -19.83 1.22 8.13
C GLU A 238 -18.51 0.63 8.69
N ASP A 239 -17.40 1.31 8.47
CA ASP A 239 -16.06 0.83 8.85
C ASP A 239 -15.78 -0.61 8.38
N LEU A 240 -16.03 -0.87 7.10
CA LEU A 240 -16.02 -2.22 6.54
C LEU A 240 -14.67 -2.93 6.70
N ILE A 241 -13.57 -2.18 6.59
CA ILE A 241 -12.19 -2.70 6.63
C ILE A 241 -11.36 -2.16 7.80
N GLY A 242 -11.91 -1.29 8.67
CA GLY A 242 -11.15 -0.64 9.75
C GLY A 242 -10.51 0.69 9.36
N LEU A 243 -10.88 1.27 8.21
CA LEU A 243 -10.37 2.57 7.74
C LEU A 243 -10.80 3.70 8.68
N LYS A 244 -12.05 3.68 9.14
CA LYS A 244 -12.56 4.66 10.09
C LYS A 244 -11.80 4.60 11.41
N ALA A 245 -11.61 3.39 11.95
CA ALA A 245 -10.85 3.19 13.18
C ALA A 245 -9.41 3.70 13.08
N LEU A 246 -8.72 3.46 11.95
CA LEU A 246 -7.38 4.00 11.71
C LEU A 246 -7.38 5.52 11.61
N HIS A 247 -8.34 6.09 10.88
CA HIS A 247 -8.43 7.53 10.68
C HIS A 247 -8.71 8.26 12.01
N GLU A 248 -9.67 7.79 12.79
CA GLU A 248 -10.00 8.35 14.10
C GLU A 248 -8.84 8.21 15.12
N ALA A 249 -8.00 7.20 14.95
CA ALA A 249 -6.76 7.04 15.72
C ALA A 249 -5.59 7.90 15.22
N GLY A 250 -5.79 8.76 14.20
CA GLY A 250 -4.74 9.61 13.61
C GLY A 250 -3.68 8.84 12.82
N LYS A 251 -3.97 7.63 12.37
CA LYS A 251 -3.03 6.73 11.71
C LYS A 251 -3.12 6.74 10.18
N VAL A 252 -3.94 7.59 9.60
CA VAL A 252 -4.08 7.73 8.14
C VAL A 252 -3.47 9.04 7.69
N THR A 253 -2.56 8.98 6.74
CA THR A 253 -1.93 10.14 6.14
C THR A 253 -2.27 10.21 4.67
N PHE A 254 -2.87 11.32 4.24
CA PHE A 254 -3.18 11.60 2.84
C PHE A 254 -2.11 12.51 2.27
N LYS A 255 -1.51 12.13 1.16
CA LYS A 255 -0.48 12.89 0.46
C LYS A 255 -0.84 13.04 -1.01
N LYS A 256 -0.51 14.20 -1.59
CA LYS A 256 -0.51 14.41 -3.03
C LYS A 256 0.92 14.38 -3.54
N ALA A 257 1.10 13.77 -4.70
CA ALA A 257 2.35 13.83 -5.43
C ALA A 257 2.10 14.49 -6.79
N PRO A 258 3.01 15.35 -7.29
CA PRO A 258 2.87 15.97 -8.61
C PRO A 258 3.06 14.93 -9.70
N GLY A 259 2.50 15.24 -10.88
CA GLY A 259 2.66 14.43 -12.09
C GLY A 259 1.57 13.39 -12.28
N GLU A 260 1.75 12.64 -13.38
CA GLU A 260 0.86 11.55 -13.79
C GLU A 260 1.05 10.28 -12.93
N HIS A 261 0.27 9.27 -13.23
CA HIS A 261 0.25 7.98 -12.52
C HIS A 261 1.67 7.38 -12.36
N VAL A 262 2.06 7.14 -11.10
CA VAL A 262 3.36 6.55 -10.72
C VAL A 262 4.56 7.37 -11.23
N ASN A 263 4.47 8.71 -11.19
CA ASN A 263 5.63 9.56 -11.46
C ASN A 263 6.66 9.45 -10.32
N LEU A 264 7.76 8.72 -10.60
CA LEU A 264 8.88 8.53 -9.68
C LEU A 264 9.77 9.79 -9.68
N SER A 265 9.39 10.79 -8.90
CA SER A 265 10.08 12.06 -8.77
C SER A 265 10.73 12.23 -7.40
N ASP A 266 11.67 13.18 -7.28
CA ASP A 266 12.30 13.54 -6.00
C ASP A 266 11.25 13.87 -4.94
N THR A 267 10.17 14.56 -5.31
CA THR A 267 9.06 14.86 -4.41
C THR A 267 8.39 13.59 -3.86
N LEU A 268 8.25 12.54 -4.68
CA LEU A 268 7.68 11.27 -4.21
C LEU A 268 8.60 10.61 -3.18
N TYR A 269 9.91 10.62 -3.39
CA TYR A 269 10.88 10.09 -2.43
C TYR A 269 10.82 10.85 -1.10
N GLU A 270 10.77 12.19 -1.14
CA GLU A 270 10.61 13.03 0.06
C GLU A 270 9.30 12.75 0.82
N ILE A 271 8.23 12.37 0.12
CA ILE A 271 6.96 11.98 0.74
C ILE A 271 7.08 10.62 1.44
N ILE A 272 7.76 9.64 0.83
CA ILE A 272 7.81 8.25 1.31
C ILE A 272 8.85 8.06 2.41
N SER A 273 10.07 8.60 2.23
CA SER A 273 11.22 8.34 3.09
C SER A 273 10.97 8.56 4.59
N PRO A 274 10.22 9.59 5.04
CA PRO A 274 9.95 9.78 6.46
C PRO A 274 9.19 8.63 7.13
N PHE A 275 8.34 7.92 6.39
CA PHE A 275 7.56 6.79 6.90
C PHE A 275 8.33 5.47 6.95
N LEU A 276 9.52 5.43 6.37
CA LEU A 276 10.43 4.30 6.42
C LEU A 276 11.47 4.42 7.53
N LYS A 277 11.70 5.64 8.04
CA LYS A 277 12.66 5.90 9.14
C LYS A 277 12.10 5.42 10.47
N ASP A 278 12.96 4.90 11.33
CA ASP A 278 12.58 4.54 12.69
C ASP A 278 12.18 5.76 13.52
N GLU A 279 11.14 5.63 14.35
CA GLU A 279 10.66 6.70 15.24
C GLU A 279 11.75 7.23 16.19
N SER A 280 12.76 6.41 16.51
CA SER A 280 13.90 6.82 17.35
C SER A 280 14.81 7.87 16.70
N SER A 281 14.80 8.00 15.37
CA SER A 281 15.59 9.01 14.63
C SER A 281 14.92 10.38 14.59
N THR A 282 13.61 10.44 14.71
CA THR A 282 12.82 11.67 14.62
C THR A 282 12.81 12.47 15.92
N GLN A 283 12.98 11.82 17.08
CA GLN A 283 13.04 12.51 18.38
C GLN A 283 14.35 13.26 18.65
N LYS A 284 15.42 13.03 17.88
CA LYS A 284 16.71 13.72 18.07
C LYS A 284 16.80 15.10 17.45
N ILE A 285 15.87 15.51 16.62
CA ILE A 285 15.88 16.82 15.93
C ILE A 285 15.06 17.88 16.70
N ALA A 286 14.23 17.50 17.67
CA ALA A 286 13.37 18.41 18.42
C ALA A 286 13.99 18.96 19.73
N VAL A 287 15.25 18.66 20.02
CA VAL A 287 15.96 19.13 21.24
C VAL A 287 17.33 19.70 20.85
N ALA A 288 17.35 20.69 20.00
CA ALA A 288 18.52 21.56 19.78
C ALA A 288 18.07 23.00 19.58
#